data_9123d74da8a9151e93ad553276541721
#
_entry.id   9123d74da8a9151e93ad553276541721
#
_cell.length_a   1.000
_cell.length_b   1.000
_cell.length_c   1.000
_cell.angle_alpha   90.00
_cell.angle_beta   90.00
_cell.angle_gamma   90.00
#
_symmetry.space_group_name_H-M   'P 1'
#
loop_
_entity.id
_entity.type
_entity.pdbx_description
1 polymer ?
#
loop_
_entity_poly.entity_id
_entity_poly.type
_entity_poly.pdbx_seq_one_letter_code
_entity_poly.pdbx_strand_id
1 'polypeptide(L)'
;SRKLGFTLKKTMSIAQGLYEGVKIPEKGTVGLITYMRTDSTRISEEARRAAKEQIVAKYGEKYYENRYYKTNKDSQDAHEAIRPTYCDLKPDDIKDYITKDQYKLYRLIYHRFMASQMAAAVYDTMAVTIKANDYDFKANGQTIKFKGFMTLYVEGTDTDEKELEGMLPDLKENEEVNLKKINPKQSFTEPPPRYTEASLVKALEEKGIGRPSTYSPTIT
;
A
#
# COMPACT_ATOMS: atom_id res chain seq x y z
N SER A 1 -7.53 1.31 -8.97
CA SER A 1 -7.07 1.35 -10.37
C SER A 1 -5.57 1.06 -10.51
N ARG A 2 -4.64 1.70 -9.73
CA ARG A 2 -3.17 1.60 -9.89
C ARG A 2 -2.63 0.17 -9.98
N LYS A 3 -2.97 -0.68 -9.03
CA LYS A 3 -2.41 -2.05 -8.93
C LYS A 3 -3.09 -3.09 -9.82
N LEU A 4 -4.36 -2.89 -10.13
CA LEU A 4 -5.17 -3.91 -10.82
C LEU A 4 -5.66 -3.46 -12.20
N GLY A 5 -5.51 -2.18 -12.55
CA GLY A 5 -6.06 -1.60 -13.77
C GLY A 5 -7.60 -1.58 -13.82
N PHE A 6 -8.28 -1.73 -12.67
CA PHE A 6 -9.75 -1.71 -12.62
C PHE A 6 -10.27 -0.27 -12.56
N THR A 7 -11.38 -0.01 -13.26
CA THR A 7 -12.15 1.23 -13.06
C THR A 7 -12.77 1.25 -11.66
N LEU A 8 -13.15 2.43 -11.19
CA LEU A 8 -13.81 2.58 -9.89
C LEU A 8 -15.11 1.75 -9.83
N LYS A 9 -15.95 1.84 -10.87
CA LYS A 9 -17.19 1.06 -10.98
C LYS A 9 -16.96 -0.44 -10.90
N LYS A 10 -15.96 -0.96 -11.64
CA LYS A 10 -15.59 -2.39 -11.61
C LYS A 10 -15.11 -2.79 -10.22
N THR A 11 -14.24 -1.99 -9.60
CA THR A 11 -13.72 -2.24 -8.26
C THR A 11 -14.84 -2.35 -7.23
N MET A 12 -15.80 -1.40 -7.27
CA MET A 12 -16.94 -1.39 -6.34
C MET A 12 -17.86 -2.60 -6.54
N SER A 13 -18.13 -3.00 -7.80
CA SER A 13 -18.94 -4.18 -8.10
C SER A 13 -18.30 -5.46 -7.58
N ILE A 14 -16.99 -5.64 -7.76
CA ILE A 14 -16.28 -6.81 -7.27
C ILE A 14 -16.24 -6.81 -5.74
N ALA A 15 -15.98 -5.66 -5.12
CA ALA A 15 -15.97 -5.52 -3.66
C ALA A 15 -17.34 -5.83 -3.05
N GLN A 16 -18.43 -5.39 -3.71
CA GLN A 16 -19.78 -5.73 -3.30
C GLN A 16 -19.99 -7.26 -3.28
N GLY A 17 -19.60 -7.96 -4.34
CA GLY A 17 -19.72 -9.43 -4.40
C GLY A 17 -18.87 -10.15 -3.34
N LEU A 18 -17.67 -9.63 -3.02
CA LEU A 18 -16.84 -10.17 -1.94
C LEU A 18 -17.48 -9.97 -0.55
N TYR A 19 -18.16 -8.85 -0.36
CA TYR A 19 -18.86 -8.52 0.89
C TYR A 19 -20.15 -9.33 1.05
N GLU A 20 -20.98 -9.42 0.02
CA GLU A 20 -22.28 -10.14 0.04
C GLU A 20 -22.10 -11.64 0.29
N GLY A 21 -21.00 -12.18 -0.14
CA GLY A 21 -20.61 -13.54 0.19
C GLY A 21 -20.26 -14.40 -1.02
N VAL A 22 -19.36 -15.32 -0.76
CA VAL A 22 -18.90 -16.34 -1.70
C VAL A 22 -19.03 -17.70 -1.05
N LYS A 23 -19.40 -18.71 -1.83
CA LYS A 23 -19.52 -20.07 -1.34
C LYS A 23 -18.13 -20.70 -1.18
N ILE A 24 -17.72 -20.91 0.06
CA ILE A 24 -16.47 -21.58 0.41
C ILE A 24 -16.80 -22.97 0.99
N PRO A 25 -16.15 -24.04 0.54
CA PRO A 25 -16.32 -25.36 1.15
C PRO A 25 -16.12 -25.28 2.67
N GLU A 26 -16.89 -26.08 3.42
CA GLU A 26 -16.84 -26.18 4.89
C GLU A 26 -17.28 -24.93 5.67
N LYS A 27 -17.28 -23.74 5.05
CA LYS A 27 -17.74 -22.49 5.68
C LYS A 27 -19.10 -22.00 5.15
N GLY A 28 -19.59 -22.58 4.04
CA GLY A 28 -20.83 -22.13 3.40
C GLY A 28 -20.64 -20.79 2.65
N THR A 29 -21.71 -20.00 2.57
CA THR A 29 -21.63 -18.65 1.96
C THR A 29 -21.17 -17.65 3.01
N VAL A 30 -19.99 -17.07 2.81
CA VAL A 30 -19.37 -16.11 3.75
C VAL A 30 -18.90 -14.85 3.03
N GLY A 31 -19.12 -13.69 3.64
CA GLY A 31 -18.49 -12.44 3.21
C GLY A 31 -16.99 -12.48 3.45
N LEU A 32 -16.21 -12.23 2.41
CA LEU A 32 -14.75 -12.30 2.48
C LEU A 32 -14.11 -11.02 2.95
N ILE A 33 -14.82 -9.89 2.86
CA ILE A 33 -14.32 -8.58 3.31
C ILE A 33 -15.39 -7.86 4.16
N THR A 34 -14.94 -6.92 4.98
CA THR A 34 -15.81 -5.98 5.69
C THR A 34 -16.49 -5.02 4.71
N TYR A 35 -17.45 -4.24 5.19
CA TYR A 35 -18.21 -3.32 4.35
C TYR A 35 -17.30 -2.29 3.65
N MET A 36 -17.39 -2.22 2.31
CA MET A 36 -16.43 -1.47 1.48
C MET A 36 -16.76 0.02 1.31
N ARG A 37 -17.98 0.47 1.63
CA ARG A 37 -18.34 1.89 1.54
C ARG A 37 -18.10 2.59 2.88
N THR A 38 -16.85 2.62 3.29
CA THR A 38 -16.41 3.17 4.57
C THR A 38 -15.18 4.04 4.39
N ASP A 39 -15.05 5.06 5.20
CA ASP A 39 -13.87 5.91 5.41
C ASP A 39 -13.18 5.60 6.75
N SER A 40 -13.69 4.62 7.49
CA SER A 40 -13.10 4.20 8.76
C SER A 40 -11.75 3.49 8.55
N THR A 41 -10.80 3.82 9.40
CA THR A 41 -9.51 3.12 9.51
C THR A 41 -9.41 2.25 10.77
N ARG A 42 -10.52 2.14 11.52
CA ARG A 42 -10.59 1.35 12.74
C ARG A 42 -10.50 -0.15 12.43
N ILE A 43 -9.77 -0.87 13.25
CA ILE A 43 -9.62 -2.32 13.18
C ILE A 43 -9.97 -2.88 14.57
N SER A 44 -10.86 -3.89 14.62
CA SER A 44 -11.23 -4.54 15.88
C SER A 44 -10.04 -5.25 16.53
N GLU A 45 -10.10 -5.44 17.84
CA GLU A 45 -9.06 -6.17 18.57
C GLU A 45 -8.97 -7.63 18.14
N GLU A 46 -10.11 -8.23 17.84
CA GLU A 46 -10.18 -9.59 17.33
C GLU A 46 -9.42 -9.73 16.00
N ALA A 47 -9.66 -8.81 15.06
CA ALA A 47 -8.98 -8.83 13.77
C ALA A 47 -7.46 -8.58 13.91
N ARG A 48 -7.04 -7.69 14.82
CA ARG A 48 -5.62 -7.47 15.11
C ARG A 48 -4.95 -8.71 15.71
N ARG A 49 -5.64 -9.38 16.64
CA ARG A 49 -5.15 -10.64 17.23
C ARG A 49 -5.00 -11.73 16.17
N ALA A 50 -6.02 -11.93 15.32
CA ALA A 50 -5.97 -12.90 14.25
C ALA A 50 -4.85 -12.57 13.24
N ALA A 51 -4.64 -11.31 12.89
CA ALA A 51 -3.54 -10.88 12.05
C ALA A 51 -2.17 -11.15 12.71
N LYS A 52 -2.02 -10.86 14.01
CA LYS A 52 -0.80 -11.17 14.76
C LYS A 52 -0.45 -12.65 14.66
N GLU A 53 -1.40 -13.52 14.94
CA GLU A 53 -1.19 -14.98 14.90
C GLU A 53 -0.68 -15.43 13.52
N GLN A 54 -1.30 -14.94 12.43
CA GLN A 54 -0.86 -15.27 11.07
C GLN A 54 0.53 -14.68 10.71
N ILE A 55 0.81 -13.45 11.13
CA ILE A 55 2.10 -12.79 10.88
C ILE A 55 3.21 -13.51 11.63
N VAL A 56 3.03 -13.76 12.92
CA VAL A 56 4.03 -14.41 13.75
C VAL A 56 4.29 -15.83 13.28
N ALA A 57 3.25 -16.59 12.96
CA ALA A 57 3.38 -17.96 12.47
C ALA A 57 4.14 -18.05 11.14
N LYS A 58 3.96 -17.07 10.23
CA LYS A 58 4.56 -17.10 8.89
C LYS A 58 5.92 -16.41 8.81
N TYR A 59 6.11 -15.29 9.51
CA TYR A 59 7.27 -14.39 9.35
C TYR A 59 8.11 -14.25 10.63
N GLY A 60 7.56 -14.64 11.79
CA GLY A 60 8.20 -14.50 13.10
C GLY A 60 7.81 -13.19 13.81
N GLU A 61 8.04 -13.18 15.13
CA GLU A 61 7.64 -12.11 16.06
C GLU A 61 8.14 -10.72 15.63
N LYS A 62 9.38 -10.62 15.10
CA LYS A 62 9.98 -9.35 14.65
C LYS A 62 9.24 -8.65 13.51
N TYR A 63 8.35 -9.35 12.81
CA TYR A 63 7.55 -8.79 11.74
C TYR A 63 6.20 -8.25 12.21
N TYR A 64 5.81 -8.47 13.45
CA TYR A 64 4.59 -7.93 14.02
C TYR A 64 4.86 -6.65 14.79
N GLU A 65 3.95 -5.66 14.63
CA GLU A 65 3.93 -4.43 15.44
C GLU A 65 2.49 -4.11 15.80
N ASN A 66 2.24 -3.88 17.09
CA ASN A 66 0.89 -3.53 17.56
C ASN A 66 0.57 -2.09 17.16
N ARG A 67 -0.15 -1.91 16.05
CA ARG A 67 -0.49 -0.60 15.49
C ARG A 67 -1.95 -0.25 15.69
N TYR A 68 -2.17 1.01 16.00
CA TYR A 68 -3.49 1.63 16.09
C TYR A 68 -3.60 2.74 15.06
N TYR A 69 -4.66 2.71 14.27
CA TYR A 69 -4.95 3.76 13.30
C TYR A 69 -6.03 4.67 13.86
N LYS A 70 -5.77 5.98 13.87
CA LYS A 70 -6.76 6.98 14.28
C LYS A 70 -7.80 7.10 13.19
N THR A 71 -9.05 6.99 13.57
CA THR A 71 -10.19 7.29 12.70
C THR A 71 -10.39 8.80 12.63
N ASN A 72 -10.72 9.35 11.48
CA ASN A 72 -11.08 10.75 11.35
C ASN A 72 -12.34 11.04 12.17
N LYS A 73 -12.40 12.22 12.83
CA LYS A 73 -13.53 12.59 13.70
C LYS A 73 -14.89 12.59 13.00
N ASP A 74 -14.90 12.75 11.69
CA ASP A 74 -16.10 12.81 10.84
C ASP A 74 -16.46 11.46 10.19
N SER A 75 -15.69 10.38 10.47
CA SER A 75 -16.00 9.06 9.94
C SER A 75 -17.17 8.44 10.70
N GLN A 76 -17.95 7.60 9.99
CA GLN A 76 -19.04 6.85 10.63
C GLN A 76 -18.43 5.78 11.55
N ASP A 77 -18.44 6.02 12.87
CA ASP A 77 -17.86 5.14 13.89
C ASP A 77 -18.43 3.70 13.91
N ALA A 78 -19.55 3.48 13.22
CA ALA A 78 -20.19 2.17 13.15
C ALA A 78 -19.42 1.17 12.25
N HIS A 79 -18.54 1.65 11.36
CA HIS A 79 -17.84 0.80 10.40
C HIS A 79 -16.40 0.55 10.82
N GLU A 80 -15.84 -0.55 10.30
CA GLU A 80 -14.41 -0.85 10.35
C GLU A 80 -13.73 -0.51 9.01
N ALA A 81 -12.41 -0.52 9.01
CA ALA A 81 -11.60 -0.48 7.78
C ALA A 81 -11.93 -1.66 6.87
N ILE A 82 -11.73 -1.48 5.57
CA ILE A 82 -11.85 -2.56 4.58
C ILE A 82 -10.72 -3.57 4.83
N ARG A 83 -11.10 -4.78 5.25
CA ARG A 83 -10.18 -5.86 5.58
C ARG A 83 -10.77 -7.23 5.26
N PRO A 84 -9.97 -8.31 5.20
CA PRO A 84 -10.52 -9.66 5.18
C PRO A 84 -11.33 -9.92 6.45
N THR A 85 -12.45 -10.58 6.31
CA THR A 85 -13.29 -11.01 7.45
C THR A 85 -12.57 -12.09 8.27
N TYR A 86 -11.85 -12.96 7.58
CA TYR A 86 -11.14 -14.09 8.18
C TYR A 86 -9.66 -14.04 7.75
N CYS A 87 -8.74 -13.93 8.71
CA CYS A 87 -7.30 -13.89 8.43
C CYS A 87 -6.73 -15.28 8.06
N ASP A 88 -7.43 -16.35 8.37
CA ASP A 88 -7.09 -17.73 8.02
C ASP A 88 -7.47 -18.09 6.57
N LEU A 89 -8.41 -17.39 5.96
CA LEU A 89 -8.77 -17.56 4.54
C LEU A 89 -7.76 -16.85 3.65
N LYS A 90 -6.61 -17.46 3.42
CA LYS A 90 -5.58 -16.90 2.55
C LYS A 90 -6.07 -16.86 1.10
N PRO A 91 -5.69 -15.83 0.32
CA PRO A 91 -6.14 -15.72 -1.08
C PRO A 91 -5.86 -16.96 -1.93
N ASP A 92 -4.70 -17.57 -1.76
CA ASP A 92 -4.30 -18.75 -2.54
C ASP A 92 -5.10 -20.01 -2.18
N ASP A 93 -5.62 -20.10 -0.94
CA ASP A 93 -6.40 -21.24 -0.47
C ASP A 93 -7.84 -21.21 -1.03
N ILE A 94 -8.33 -20.03 -1.42
CA ILE A 94 -9.70 -19.84 -1.90
C ILE A 94 -9.80 -19.47 -3.39
N LYS A 95 -8.68 -19.43 -4.11
CA LYS A 95 -8.60 -18.98 -5.52
C LYS A 95 -9.54 -19.74 -6.46
N ASP A 96 -9.77 -21.02 -6.18
CA ASP A 96 -10.59 -21.90 -7.04
C ASP A 96 -12.10 -21.73 -6.79
N TYR A 97 -12.49 -20.98 -5.76
CA TYR A 97 -13.89 -20.72 -5.37
C TYR A 97 -14.37 -19.32 -5.75
N ILE A 98 -13.49 -18.49 -6.28
CA ILE A 98 -13.75 -17.10 -6.64
C ILE A 98 -13.29 -16.79 -8.06
N THR A 99 -13.88 -15.76 -8.67
CA THR A 99 -13.45 -15.34 -10.01
C THR A 99 -12.03 -14.75 -9.98
N LYS A 100 -11.36 -14.73 -11.13
CA LYS A 100 -10.01 -14.15 -11.25
C LYS A 100 -9.95 -12.69 -10.77
N ASP A 101 -10.99 -11.91 -11.04
CA ASP A 101 -11.03 -10.50 -10.63
C ASP A 101 -11.31 -10.36 -9.13
N GLN A 102 -12.19 -11.21 -8.57
CA GLN A 102 -12.40 -11.30 -7.12
C GLN A 102 -11.10 -11.70 -6.40
N TYR A 103 -10.39 -12.69 -6.93
CA TYR A 103 -9.09 -13.12 -6.37
C TYR A 103 -8.07 -11.96 -6.34
N LYS A 104 -7.93 -11.22 -7.46
CA LYS A 104 -7.01 -10.09 -7.52
C LYS A 104 -7.34 -9.01 -6.49
N LEU A 105 -8.62 -8.65 -6.37
CA LEU A 105 -9.05 -7.63 -5.41
C LEU A 105 -8.93 -8.13 -3.96
N TYR A 106 -9.39 -9.35 -3.67
CA TYR A 106 -9.27 -9.95 -2.35
C TYR A 106 -7.81 -10.06 -1.90
N ARG A 107 -6.94 -10.55 -2.79
CA ARG A 107 -5.50 -10.62 -2.52
C ARG A 107 -4.90 -9.27 -2.19
N LEU A 108 -5.28 -8.21 -2.91
CA LEU A 108 -4.82 -6.86 -2.64
C LEU A 108 -5.28 -6.37 -1.25
N ILE A 109 -6.56 -6.55 -0.92
CA ILE A 109 -7.12 -6.18 0.39
C ILE A 109 -6.45 -6.96 1.51
N TYR A 110 -6.31 -8.28 1.34
CA TYR A 110 -5.67 -9.16 2.32
C TYR A 110 -4.22 -8.74 2.60
N HIS A 111 -3.42 -8.58 1.54
CA HIS A 111 -2.02 -8.21 1.70
C HIS A 111 -1.85 -6.82 2.31
N ARG A 112 -2.68 -5.84 1.90
CA ARG A 112 -2.62 -4.50 2.48
C ARG A 112 -3.01 -4.49 3.95
N PHE A 113 -4.05 -5.21 4.33
CA PHE A 113 -4.45 -5.36 5.73
C PHE A 113 -3.35 -6.03 6.55
N MET A 114 -2.84 -7.18 6.12
CA MET A 114 -1.77 -7.88 6.84
C MET A 114 -0.52 -6.99 6.96
N ALA A 115 -0.11 -6.32 5.89
CA ALA A 115 1.02 -5.39 5.90
C ALA A 115 0.81 -4.22 6.87
N SER A 116 -0.43 -3.75 7.03
CA SER A 116 -0.76 -2.69 7.98
C SER A 116 -0.53 -3.07 9.45
N GLN A 117 -0.50 -4.37 9.74
CA GLN A 117 -0.24 -4.93 11.07
C GLN A 117 1.21 -5.42 11.24
N MET A 118 2.05 -5.22 10.23
CA MET A 118 3.46 -5.61 10.26
C MET A 118 4.35 -4.46 10.70
N ALA A 119 5.53 -4.82 11.20
CA ALA A 119 6.58 -3.87 11.56
C ALA A 119 7.05 -3.04 10.36
N ALA A 120 7.48 -1.80 10.61
CA ALA A 120 8.00 -0.91 9.58
C ALA A 120 9.24 -1.50 8.88
N ALA A 121 9.44 -1.11 7.63
CA ALA A 121 10.73 -1.32 6.97
C ALA A 121 11.79 -0.41 7.60
N VAL A 122 13.02 -0.92 7.69
CA VAL A 122 14.18 -0.16 8.20
C VAL A 122 15.17 -0.01 7.06
N TYR A 123 15.64 1.21 6.86
CA TYR A 123 16.64 1.55 5.85
C TYR A 123 17.89 2.09 6.52
N ASP A 124 19.04 1.69 6.03
CA ASP A 124 20.29 2.43 6.23
C ASP A 124 20.38 3.46 5.10
N THR A 125 20.49 4.75 5.45
CA THR A 125 20.58 5.85 4.48
C THR A 125 21.99 6.43 4.46
N MET A 126 22.48 6.76 3.27
CA MET A 126 23.75 7.41 3.06
C MET A 126 23.55 8.71 2.28
N ALA A 127 24.06 9.81 2.79
CA ALA A 127 24.15 11.07 2.08
C ALA A 127 25.63 11.42 1.86
N VAL A 128 26.01 11.61 0.61
CA VAL A 128 27.39 11.88 0.20
C VAL A 128 27.46 13.25 -0.42
N THR A 129 28.45 14.03 0.02
CA THR A 129 28.83 15.30 -0.65
C THR A 129 30.24 15.12 -1.21
N ILE A 130 30.36 15.20 -2.52
CA ILE A 130 31.64 15.12 -3.24
C ILE A 130 32.07 16.54 -3.62
N LYS A 131 33.21 16.97 -3.10
CA LYS A 131 33.79 18.26 -3.46
C LYS A 131 34.67 18.15 -4.70
N ALA A 132 34.41 18.99 -5.68
CA ALA A 132 35.21 19.10 -6.90
C ALA A 132 35.51 20.57 -7.16
N ASN A 133 36.67 21.06 -6.71
CA ASN A 133 37.03 22.47 -6.65
C ASN A 133 35.95 23.29 -5.89
N ASP A 134 35.33 24.27 -6.55
CA ASP A 134 34.30 25.11 -5.95
C ASP A 134 32.86 24.53 -6.05
N TYR A 135 32.72 23.31 -6.54
CA TYR A 135 31.41 22.67 -6.74
C TYR A 135 31.19 21.51 -5.79
N ASP A 136 29.99 21.44 -5.24
CA ASP A 136 29.52 20.33 -4.43
C ASP A 136 28.52 19.47 -5.23
N PHE A 137 28.86 18.17 -5.37
CA PHE A 137 27.95 17.18 -5.93
C PHE A 137 27.36 16.36 -4.79
N LYS A 138 26.03 16.21 -4.78
CA LYS A 138 25.33 15.47 -3.74
C LYS A 138 24.72 14.19 -4.30
N ALA A 139 24.90 13.10 -3.60
CA ALA A 139 24.25 11.82 -3.89
C ALA A 139 23.64 11.26 -2.60
N ASN A 140 22.42 10.73 -2.73
CA ASN A 140 21.75 10.04 -1.65
C ASN A 140 21.50 8.59 -2.07
N GLY A 141 21.71 7.67 -1.16
CA GLY A 141 21.41 6.27 -1.35
C GLY A 141 20.76 5.67 -0.11
N GLN A 142 20.10 4.54 -0.30
CA GLN A 142 19.51 3.78 0.80
C GLN A 142 19.62 2.30 0.55
N THR A 143 19.78 1.54 1.62
CA THR A 143 19.80 0.07 1.58
C THR A 143 18.78 -0.46 2.57
N ILE A 144 18.00 -1.45 2.16
CA ILE A 144 16.99 -2.06 3.04
C ILE A 144 17.70 -2.96 4.05
N LYS A 145 17.70 -2.58 5.31
CA LYS A 145 18.22 -3.38 6.42
C LYS A 145 17.20 -4.42 6.90
N PHE A 146 15.94 -4.04 6.94
CA PHE A 146 14.83 -4.90 7.30
C PHE A 146 13.61 -4.57 6.47
N LYS A 147 13.07 -5.57 5.77
CA LYS A 147 11.95 -5.36 4.84
C LYS A 147 10.62 -5.06 5.55
N GLY A 148 10.40 -5.57 6.77
CA GLY A 148 9.15 -5.38 7.48
C GLY A 148 7.93 -5.68 6.61
N PHE A 149 6.94 -4.79 6.60
CA PHE A 149 5.72 -4.90 5.80
C PHE A 149 5.96 -5.02 4.29
N MET A 150 7.07 -4.51 3.79
CA MET A 150 7.42 -4.58 2.36
C MET A 150 7.63 -6.02 1.86
N THR A 151 7.81 -6.99 2.76
CA THR A 151 7.83 -8.42 2.42
C THR A 151 6.52 -8.87 1.78
N LEU A 152 5.41 -8.22 2.13
CA LEU A 152 4.07 -8.59 1.70
C LEU A 152 3.42 -7.57 0.77
N TYR A 153 3.70 -6.29 0.98
CA TYR A 153 3.04 -5.20 0.26
C TYR A 153 3.98 -4.02 0.03
N VAL A 154 4.05 -3.56 -1.21
CA VAL A 154 4.71 -2.31 -1.59
C VAL A 154 3.66 -1.40 -2.20
N GLU A 155 3.57 -0.15 -1.74
CA GLU A 155 2.64 0.84 -2.28
C GLU A 155 2.99 1.19 -3.73
N GLY A 156 1.97 1.35 -4.58
CA GLY A 156 2.16 1.88 -5.93
C GLY A 156 2.09 3.40 -5.91
N THR A 157 3.06 4.07 -6.52
CA THR A 157 3.03 5.52 -6.74
C THR A 157 2.39 5.87 -8.08
N ASP A 158 1.80 7.07 -8.21
CA ASP A 158 1.26 7.57 -9.50
C ASP A 158 2.35 8.17 -10.39
N THR A 159 3.52 8.39 -9.84
CA THR A 159 4.69 8.85 -10.54
C THR A 159 5.56 7.65 -10.93
N ASP A 160 6.05 7.64 -12.15
CA ASP A 160 7.04 6.67 -12.66
C ASP A 160 8.43 6.83 -11.99
N GLU A 161 8.49 7.48 -10.84
CA GLU A 161 9.69 7.52 -10.02
C GLU A 161 10.01 6.09 -9.62
N LYS A 162 10.84 5.48 -10.44
CA LYS A 162 11.52 4.25 -10.12
C LYS A 162 12.26 4.50 -8.81
N GLU A 163 11.81 3.87 -7.74
CA GLU A 163 12.59 3.70 -6.49
C GLU A 163 13.84 2.82 -6.76
N LEU A 164 14.58 3.18 -7.76
CA LEU A 164 15.95 2.78 -7.99
C LEU A 164 16.82 4.01 -7.71
N GLU A 165 16.65 4.60 -6.55
CA GLU A 165 17.76 5.33 -5.96
C GLU A 165 18.88 4.33 -5.82
N GLY A 166 19.90 4.52 -6.64
CA GLY A 166 20.98 3.58 -6.81
C GLY A 166 21.63 3.26 -5.46
N MET A 167 21.93 2.01 -5.23
CA MET A 167 22.82 1.64 -4.14
C MET A 167 24.11 2.42 -4.35
N LEU A 168 24.42 3.33 -3.44
CA LEU A 168 25.74 3.95 -3.41
C LEU A 168 26.76 2.88 -3.00
N PRO A 169 27.97 2.91 -3.56
CA PRO A 169 29.05 2.06 -3.08
C PRO A 169 29.39 2.42 -1.63
N ASP A 170 30.06 1.52 -0.95
CA ASP A 170 30.57 1.77 0.39
C ASP A 170 31.71 2.81 0.29
N LEU A 171 31.41 4.04 0.68
CA LEU A 171 32.31 5.20 0.62
C LEU A 171 32.73 5.59 2.03
N LYS A 172 33.99 5.99 2.16
CA LYS A 172 34.57 6.50 3.42
C LYS A 172 34.66 8.01 3.40
N GLU A 173 34.60 8.60 4.58
CA GLU A 173 34.82 10.03 4.74
C GLU A 173 36.21 10.44 4.23
N ASN A 174 36.30 11.48 3.44
CA ASN A 174 37.54 11.99 2.80
C ASN A 174 38.18 11.01 1.80
N GLU A 175 37.44 10.05 1.28
CA GLU A 175 37.91 9.19 0.19
C GLU A 175 38.00 9.97 -1.11
N GLU A 176 39.13 9.82 -1.83
CA GLU A 176 39.28 10.40 -3.17
C GLU A 176 38.56 9.57 -4.21
N VAL A 177 37.68 10.21 -4.99
CA VAL A 177 36.92 9.57 -6.09
C VAL A 177 37.30 10.17 -7.43
N ASN A 178 37.45 9.33 -8.44
CA ASN A 178 37.82 9.78 -9.79
C ASN A 178 36.58 10.11 -10.63
N LEU A 179 36.50 11.34 -11.12
CA LEU A 179 35.50 11.74 -12.08
C LEU A 179 35.66 11.01 -13.41
N LYS A 180 34.72 10.15 -13.77
CA LYS A 180 34.74 9.44 -15.06
C LYS A 180 34.05 10.24 -16.16
N LYS A 181 32.88 10.83 -15.86
CA LYS A 181 32.07 11.52 -16.84
C LYS A 181 31.04 12.41 -16.17
N ILE A 182 30.78 13.58 -16.74
CA ILE A 182 29.62 14.42 -16.43
C ILE A 182 28.56 14.20 -17.52
N ASN A 183 27.34 13.85 -17.10
CA ASN A 183 26.19 13.68 -17.98
C ASN A 183 25.18 14.81 -17.73
N PRO A 184 25.30 15.95 -18.43
CA PRO A 184 24.33 17.03 -18.28
C PRO A 184 22.98 16.60 -18.84
N LYS A 185 21.91 16.81 -18.07
CA LYS A 185 20.54 16.55 -18.50
C LYS A 185 19.72 17.81 -18.37
N GLN A 186 19.20 18.30 -19.48
CA GLN A 186 18.23 19.39 -19.48
C GLN A 186 16.84 18.82 -19.12
N SER A 187 16.15 19.47 -18.21
CA SER A 187 14.77 19.15 -17.83
C SER A 187 13.96 20.44 -17.79
N PHE A 188 12.68 20.33 -18.07
CA PHE A 188 11.74 21.45 -18.02
C PHE A 188 10.70 21.17 -16.95
N THR A 189 10.18 22.23 -16.34
CA THR A 189 9.03 22.12 -15.44
C THR A 189 7.80 21.73 -16.25
N GLU A 190 7.03 20.79 -15.73
CA GLU A 190 5.78 20.37 -16.32
C GLU A 190 4.60 20.78 -15.42
N PRO A 191 3.41 21.03 -16.01
CA PRO A 191 2.23 21.30 -15.20
C PRO A 191 1.85 20.05 -14.39
N PRO A 192 1.07 20.21 -13.29
CA PRO A 192 0.55 19.06 -12.56
C PRO A 192 -0.21 18.11 -13.51
N PRO A 193 -0.08 16.80 -13.33
CA PRO A 193 -0.78 15.83 -14.17
C PRO A 193 -2.30 15.97 -13.99
N ARG A 194 -3.06 15.59 -15.02
CA ARG A 194 -4.52 15.51 -14.91
C ARG A 194 -4.94 14.45 -13.90
N TYR A 195 -6.09 14.65 -13.28
CA TYR A 195 -6.62 13.66 -12.35
C TYR A 195 -6.92 12.33 -13.06
N THR A 196 -6.49 11.26 -12.43
CA THR A 196 -7.02 9.91 -12.66
C THR A 196 -8.25 9.70 -11.76
N GLU A 197 -9.08 8.65 -12.01
CA GLU A 197 -10.19 8.33 -11.10
C GLU A 197 -9.71 8.23 -9.63
N ALA A 198 -8.56 7.59 -9.39
CA ALA A 198 -8.04 7.40 -8.05
C ALA A 198 -7.57 8.70 -7.40
N SER A 199 -6.85 9.55 -8.13
CA SER A 199 -6.38 10.84 -7.60
C SER A 199 -7.53 11.84 -7.44
N LEU A 200 -8.60 11.72 -8.26
CA LEU A 200 -9.80 12.53 -8.12
C LEU A 200 -10.59 12.15 -6.86
N VAL A 201 -10.79 10.82 -6.60
CA VAL A 201 -11.40 10.36 -5.34
C VAL A 201 -10.64 10.91 -4.14
N LYS A 202 -9.30 10.80 -4.17
CA LYS A 202 -8.45 11.31 -3.08
C LYS A 202 -8.63 12.82 -2.88
N ALA A 203 -8.65 13.60 -3.95
CA ALA A 203 -8.86 15.05 -3.88
C ALA A 203 -10.26 15.41 -3.35
N LEU A 204 -11.29 14.65 -3.71
CA LEU A 204 -12.64 14.82 -3.18
C LEU A 204 -12.70 14.54 -1.67
N GLU A 205 -12.07 13.45 -1.24
CA GLU A 205 -11.95 13.06 0.17
C GLU A 205 -11.22 14.14 0.99
N GLU A 206 -10.05 14.59 0.53
CA GLU A 206 -9.26 15.63 1.18
C GLU A 206 -10.02 16.96 1.32
N LYS A 207 -10.91 17.26 0.39
CA LYS A 207 -11.76 18.47 0.39
C LYS A 207 -13.11 18.28 1.12
N GLY A 208 -13.37 17.09 1.65
CA GLY A 208 -14.66 16.77 2.30
C GLY A 208 -15.85 16.73 1.32
N ILE A 209 -15.62 16.55 0.02
CA ILE A 209 -16.65 16.51 -1.01
C ILE A 209 -17.07 15.06 -1.28
N GLY A 210 -18.32 14.76 -1.06
CA GLY A 210 -18.85 13.40 -1.22
C GLY A 210 -18.51 12.46 -0.05
N ARG A 211 -18.81 11.18 -0.26
CA ARG A 211 -18.59 10.09 0.71
C ARG A 211 -18.22 8.81 -0.04
N PRO A 212 -17.68 7.77 0.60
CA PRO A 212 -17.35 6.50 -0.06
C PRO A 212 -18.50 5.89 -0.87
N SER A 213 -19.76 6.12 -0.46
CA SER A 213 -20.94 5.66 -1.19
C SER A 213 -21.28 6.48 -2.45
N THR A 214 -20.78 7.71 -2.56
CA THR A 214 -21.12 8.63 -3.66
C THR A 214 -19.98 8.86 -4.64
N TYR A 215 -18.74 8.49 -4.34
CA TYR A 215 -17.60 8.73 -5.25
C TYR A 215 -17.79 8.06 -6.62
N SER A 216 -18.25 6.80 -6.65
CA SER A 216 -18.44 6.09 -7.91
C SER A 216 -19.47 6.77 -8.83
N PRO A 217 -20.71 7.09 -8.39
CA PRO A 217 -21.67 7.78 -9.23
C PRO A 217 -21.27 9.23 -9.56
N THR A 218 -20.42 9.88 -8.77
CA THR A 218 -19.99 11.26 -9.04
C THR A 218 -18.95 11.33 -10.16
N ILE A 219 -18.15 10.26 -10.34
CA ILE A 219 -17.04 10.22 -11.30
C ILE A 219 -17.44 9.56 -12.62
N THR A 220 -18.46 8.69 -12.60
CA THR A 220 -19.02 8.04 -13.80
C THR A 220 -20.15 8.83 -14.41
#